data_eb5b0ad27a7043993c3be184b12de41c
#
_entry.id   eb5b0ad27a7043993c3be184b12de41c
#
_cell.length_a   1.000
_cell.length_b   1.000
_cell.length_c   1.000
_cell.angle_alpha   90.00
_cell.angle_beta   90.00
_cell.angle_gamma   90.00
#
_symmetry.space_group_name_H-M   'P 1'
#
loop_
_entity.id
_entity.type
_entity.pdbx_description
1 polymer ?
#
loop_
_entity_poly.entity_id
_entity_poly.type
_entity_poly.pdbx_seq_one_letter_code
_entity_poly.pdbx_strand_id
1 'polypeptide(L)'
;MSFSRETVAKSFLWKLFERFSVQIIQFVVTIVLARLIVPSEYGIISLIAIFIQLCEVIIEGGLNTALVQKKDADNKDFSTIFFFSVGVSFLLYWVMFFAAIPIARFYSQPTLVPVIRILSVNLLFYAINSIQRAYVSKHMLFGKLFYSSFFSVILSGIIGITMAYKGFGVYALVAQAISNQLFTTIIMAFTVRWRPDFVFSGERFKPLFGYGWKIFGTSFIITLFVNARKLVIGKFFQPATLAFYEKGDQIPSLVMSNIFTSIQAILFPVFSEDQDDRPKIKSMMKRSTKMSCLVIYPLLMGLIVVAEPLVSLLLTDKWLPAVPFIRILCISYFFMPITLSNWEAIKAMGYSDITLKLEILKKVIDVLILVVSVFYGVYAIAWGAVLYNFICLFINLWPNKKLLDYSIREQISAAVPSLLISLVMGAAIYWMHILPISRLALLSSQIVLGAIVYISICYLTKEESFMYLLGLLKNNYKRILFKRS
;
A
#
# COMPACT_ATOMS: atom_id res chain seq x y z
N MET A 1 5.90 -21.20 22.03
CA MET A 1 5.29 -22.17 21.08
C MET A 1 6.24 -22.29 19.88
N SER A 2 6.77 -23.49 19.61
CA SER A 2 7.52 -23.75 18.36
C SER A 2 6.52 -24.25 17.31
N PHE A 3 6.33 -23.50 16.25
CA PHE A 3 5.47 -23.93 15.14
C PHE A 3 6.24 -24.90 14.23
N SER A 4 5.57 -25.95 13.76
CA SER A 4 6.17 -26.83 12.76
C SER A 4 6.38 -26.11 11.43
N ARG A 5 7.36 -26.53 10.63
CA ARG A 5 7.61 -25.99 9.29
C ARG A 5 6.37 -26.07 8.39
N GLU A 6 5.61 -27.14 8.53
CA GLU A 6 4.35 -27.34 7.80
C GLU A 6 3.28 -26.32 8.18
N THR A 7 3.11 -26.04 9.49
CA THR A 7 2.17 -25.00 9.97
C THR A 7 2.54 -23.63 9.43
N VAL A 8 3.83 -23.28 9.43
CA VAL A 8 4.31 -22.00 8.90
C VAL A 8 4.03 -21.89 7.39
N ALA A 9 4.36 -22.93 6.61
CA ALA A 9 4.12 -22.97 5.17
C ALA A 9 2.62 -22.87 4.84
N LYS A 10 1.78 -23.63 5.54
CA LYS A 10 0.31 -23.58 5.37
C LYS A 10 -0.25 -22.20 5.71
N SER A 11 0.21 -21.60 6.80
CA SER A 11 -0.19 -20.27 7.23
C SER A 11 0.22 -19.19 6.22
N PHE A 12 1.40 -19.30 5.64
CA PHE A 12 1.88 -18.43 4.58
C PHE A 12 1.01 -18.53 3.32
N LEU A 13 0.68 -19.75 2.88
CA LEU A 13 -0.23 -19.95 1.74
C LEU A 13 -1.61 -19.32 2.00
N TRP A 14 -2.21 -19.55 3.18
CA TRP A 14 -3.48 -18.92 3.53
C TRP A 14 -3.41 -17.39 3.51
N LYS A 15 -2.29 -16.82 4.00
CA LYS A 15 -2.08 -15.37 3.96
C LYS A 15 -1.98 -14.82 2.54
N LEU A 16 -1.31 -15.53 1.64
CA LEU A 16 -1.27 -15.19 0.21
C LEU A 16 -2.66 -15.28 -0.43
N PHE A 17 -3.39 -16.38 -0.21
CA PHE A 17 -4.74 -16.54 -0.72
C PHE A 17 -5.68 -15.44 -0.22
N GLU A 18 -5.63 -15.10 1.07
CA GLU A 18 -6.40 -14.00 1.64
C GLU A 18 -6.09 -12.70 0.90
N ARG A 19 -4.82 -12.36 0.81
CA ARG A 19 -4.39 -11.09 0.20
C ARG A 19 -4.86 -10.97 -1.26
N PHE A 20 -4.58 -11.97 -2.09
CA PHE A 20 -4.91 -11.91 -3.52
C PHE A 20 -6.41 -11.96 -3.76
N SER A 21 -7.14 -12.88 -3.12
CA SER A 21 -8.58 -13.04 -3.33
C SER A 21 -9.37 -11.80 -2.89
N VAL A 22 -9.07 -11.30 -1.69
CA VAL A 22 -9.70 -10.08 -1.16
C VAL A 22 -9.39 -8.88 -2.04
N GLN A 23 -8.14 -8.74 -2.50
CA GLN A 23 -7.72 -7.63 -3.36
C GLN A 23 -8.41 -7.64 -4.72
N ILE A 24 -8.58 -8.83 -5.34
CA ILE A 24 -9.29 -8.98 -6.61
C ILE A 24 -10.77 -8.58 -6.44
N ILE A 25 -11.46 -9.12 -5.42
CA ILE A 25 -12.87 -8.80 -5.20
C ILE A 25 -13.05 -7.32 -4.88
N GLN A 26 -12.21 -6.76 -4.00
CA GLN A 26 -12.22 -5.34 -3.67
C GLN A 26 -11.99 -4.46 -4.90
N PHE A 27 -11.11 -4.88 -5.81
CA PHE A 27 -10.87 -4.18 -7.07
C PHE A 27 -12.11 -4.18 -7.96
N VAL A 28 -12.79 -5.34 -8.11
CA VAL A 28 -14.05 -5.43 -8.86
C VAL A 28 -15.15 -4.56 -8.26
N VAL A 29 -15.36 -4.63 -6.94
CA VAL A 29 -16.34 -3.79 -6.22
C VAL A 29 -16.02 -2.31 -6.42
N THR A 30 -14.75 -1.92 -6.31
CA THR A 30 -14.30 -0.54 -6.51
C THR A 30 -14.57 -0.05 -7.93
N ILE A 31 -14.36 -0.88 -8.96
CA ILE A 31 -14.66 -0.54 -10.36
C ILE A 31 -16.17 -0.31 -10.52
N VAL A 32 -17.00 -1.23 -10.04
CA VAL A 32 -18.47 -1.12 -10.18
C VAL A 32 -19.00 0.14 -9.48
N LEU A 33 -18.56 0.39 -8.24
CA LEU A 33 -18.95 1.59 -7.51
C LEU A 33 -18.43 2.87 -8.19
N ALA A 34 -17.21 2.88 -8.72
CA ALA A 34 -16.66 4.02 -9.44
C ALA A 34 -17.41 4.33 -10.75
N ARG A 35 -18.05 3.33 -11.37
CA ARG A 35 -18.94 3.53 -12.51
C ARG A 35 -20.27 4.16 -12.14
N LEU A 36 -20.79 3.86 -10.96
CA LEU A 36 -22.11 4.31 -10.51
C LEU A 36 -22.06 5.69 -9.81
N ILE A 37 -21.04 5.92 -8.99
CA ILE A 37 -20.90 7.08 -8.11
C ILE A 37 -20.03 8.15 -8.77
N VAL A 38 -20.37 9.42 -8.54
CA VAL A 38 -19.61 10.55 -9.10
C VAL A 38 -18.32 10.82 -8.34
N PRO A 39 -17.25 11.36 -9.01
CA PRO A 39 -15.95 11.60 -8.37
C PRO A 39 -16.00 12.48 -7.13
N SER A 40 -16.89 13.50 -7.08
CA SER A 40 -17.01 14.38 -5.90
C SER A 40 -17.41 13.63 -4.63
N GLU A 41 -18.29 12.64 -4.73
CA GLU A 41 -18.71 11.81 -3.59
C GLU A 41 -17.59 10.87 -3.12
N TYR A 42 -16.78 10.35 -4.05
CA TYR A 42 -15.55 9.63 -3.70
C TYR A 42 -14.57 10.52 -2.94
N GLY A 43 -14.41 11.78 -3.35
CA GLY A 43 -13.54 12.73 -2.67
C GLY A 43 -13.96 13.00 -1.22
N ILE A 44 -15.27 13.04 -0.95
CA ILE A 44 -15.80 13.17 0.41
C ILE A 44 -15.38 11.97 1.27
N ILE A 45 -15.57 10.75 0.76
CA ILE A 45 -15.14 9.52 1.49
C ILE A 45 -13.64 9.46 1.67
N SER A 46 -12.86 9.82 0.64
CA SER A 46 -11.40 9.82 0.71
C SER A 46 -10.89 10.73 1.81
N LEU A 47 -11.49 11.90 1.96
CA LEU A 47 -11.15 12.84 3.03
C LEU A 47 -11.45 12.28 4.42
N ILE A 48 -12.64 11.70 4.59
CA ILE A 48 -13.05 11.14 5.89
C ILE A 48 -12.21 9.91 6.24
N ALA A 49 -11.88 9.08 5.26
CA ALA A 49 -11.06 7.88 5.46
C ALA A 49 -9.72 8.19 6.13
N ILE A 50 -9.14 9.36 5.87
CA ILE A 50 -7.88 9.78 6.51
C ILE A 50 -8.07 9.96 8.02
N PHE A 51 -9.15 10.62 8.44
CA PHE A 51 -9.44 10.81 9.87
C PHE A 51 -9.75 9.48 10.55
N ILE A 52 -10.49 8.59 9.88
CA ILE A 52 -10.76 7.24 10.39
C ILE A 52 -9.45 6.46 10.54
N GLN A 53 -8.54 6.48 9.56
CA GLN A 53 -7.23 5.81 9.66
C GLN A 53 -6.39 6.34 10.82
N LEU A 54 -6.39 7.64 11.07
CA LEU A 54 -5.69 8.20 12.23
C LEU A 54 -6.30 7.71 13.56
N CYS A 55 -7.63 7.64 13.64
CA CYS A 55 -8.30 7.06 14.81
C CYS A 55 -8.00 5.56 14.96
N GLU A 56 -7.94 4.80 13.87
CA GLU A 56 -7.58 3.37 13.89
C GLU A 56 -6.17 3.15 14.46
N VAL A 57 -5.21 3.99 14.08
CA VAL A 57 -3.85 3.93 14.64
C VAL A 57 -3.84 4.25 16.14
N ILE A 58 -4.69 5.16 16.59
CA ILE A 58 -4.84 5.47 18.03
C ILE A 58 -5.46 4.28 18.77
N ILE A 59 -6.50 3.64 18.21
CA ILE A 59 -7.16 2.46 18.80
C ILE A 59 -6.17 1.30 18.93
N GLU A 60 -5.34 1.06 17.91
CA GLU A 60 -4.32 0.01 17.98
C GLU A 60 -3.24 0.33 19.01
N GLY A 61 -2.86 1.60 19.16
CA GLY A 61 -1.88 2.08 20.15
C GLY A 61 -0.54 1.33 20.12
N GLY A 62 -0.23 0.57 19.04
CA GLY A 62 0.89 -0.37 18.99
C GLY A 62 0.69 -1.62 19.86
N LEU A 63 -0.46 -1.76 20.54
CA LEU A 63 -0.74 -2.81 21.51
C LEU A 63 -0.93 -4.18 20.85
N ASN A 64 -1.47 -4.21 19.63
CA ASN A 64 -1.58 -5.45 18.84
C ASN A 64 -0.21 -6.07 18.59
N THR A 65 0.78 -5.26 18.23
CA THR A 65 2.16 -5.71 18.04
C THR A 65 2.78 -6.17 19.37
N ALA A 66 2.51 -5.48 20.47
CA ALA A 66 2.96 -5.87 21.79
C ALA A 66 2.39 -7.22 22.23
N LEU A 67 1.10 -7.48 21.98
CA LEU A 67 0.46 -8.78 22.25
C LEU A 67 1.09 -9.91 21.43
N VAL A 68 1.36 -9.69 20.17
CA VAL A 68 1.99 -10.71 19.31
C VAL A 68 3.42 -10.98 19.76
N GLN A 69 4.16 -9.94 20.15
CA GLN A 69 5.57 -10.03 20.57
C GLN A 69 5.73 -10.69 21.95
N LYS A 70 4.82 -10.46 22.89
CA LYS A 70 4.88 -11.06 24.24
C LYS A 70 4.76 -12.58 24.14
N LYS A 71 5.81 -13.35 24.53
CA LYS A 71 5.87 -14.84 24.35
C LYS A 71 4.72 -15.56 25.02
N ASP A 72 4.40 -15.18 26.23
CA ASP A 72 3.45 -15.80 27.17
C ASP A 72 2.16 -14.96 27.32
N ALA A 73 1.74 -14.28 26.26
CA ALA A 73 0.46 -13.57 26.26
C ALA A 73 -0.69 -14.57 26.40
N ASP A 74 -1.48 -14.38 27.46
CA ASP A 74 -2.63 -15.22 27.79
C ASP A 74 -3.98 -14.49 27.51
N ASN A 75 -5.10 -15.15 27.82
CA ASN A 75 -6.43 -14.57 27.57
C ASN A 75 -6.66 -13.27 28.35
N LYS A 76 -6.05 -13.13 29.55
CA LYS A 76 -6.18 -11.88 30.34
C LYS A 76 -5.47 -10.70 29.69
N ASP A 77 -4.31 -10.94 29.05
CA ASP A 77 -3.60 -9.89 28.28
C ASP A 77 -4.46 -9.42 27.10
N PHE A 78 -4.99 -10.36 26.30
CA PHE A 78 -5.87 -10.04 25.18
C PHE A 78 -7.15 -9.33 25.63
N SER A 79 -7.78 -9.80 26.72
CA SER A 79 -8.99 -9.18 27.27
C SER A 79 -8.73 -7.77 27.78
N THR A 80 -7.61 -7.54 28.48
CA THR A 80 -7.21 -6.22 28.97
C THR A 80 -7.08 -5.22 27.83
N ILE A 81 -6.38 -5.59 26.75
CA ILE A 81 -6.20 -4.73 25.59
C ILE A 81 -7.51 -4.57 24.80
N PHE A 82 -8.35 -5.62 24.72
CA PHE A 82 -9.67 -5.54 24.11
C PHE A 82 -10.53 -4.46 24.77
N PHE A 83 -10.70 -4.48 26.09
CA PHE A 83 -11.52 -3.48 26.78
C PHE A 83 -10.92 -2.09 26.70
N PHE A 84 -9.59 -1.96 26.72
CA PHE A 84 -8.92 -0.68 26.48
C PHE A 84 -9.23 -0.15 25.06
N SER A 85 -9.04 -0.97 24.02
CA SER A 85 -9.27 -0.56 22.63
C SER A 85 -10.74 -0.22 22.37
N VAL A 86 -11.68 -0.97 22.97
CA VAL A 86 -13.12 -0.66 22.88
C VAL A 86 -13.43 0.64 23.59
N GLY A 87 -12.89 0.88 24.79
CA GLY A 87 -13.04 2.15 25.50
C GLY A 87 -12.50 3.34 24.73
N VAL A 88 -11.30 3.21 24.16
CA VAL A 88 -10.69 4.24 23.30
C VAL A 88 -11.54 4.47 22.03
N SER A 89 -12.04 3.40 21.39
CA SER A 89 -12.87 3.53 20.18
C SER A 89 -14.20 4.25 20.49
N PHE A 90 -14.81 3.99 21.63
CA PHE A 90 -16.01 4.68 22.07
C PHE A 90 -15.74 6.17 22.30
N LEU A 91 -14.63 6.50 22.98
CA LEU A 91 -14.20 7.89 23.17
C LEU A 91 -13.97 8.58 21.81
N LEU A 92 -13.23 7.93 20.90
CA LEU A 92 -12.94 8.48 19.58
C LEU A 92 -14.20 8.61 18.69
N TYR A 93 -15.17 7.72 18.82
CA TYR A 93 -16.46 7.88 18.17
C TYR A 93 -17.13 9.21 18.58
N TRP A 94 -17.20 9.51 19.86
CA TRP A 94 -17.78 10.76 20.33
C TRP A 94 -16.93 11.98 19.97
N VAL A 95 -15.62 11.86 20.04
CA VAL A 95 -14.70 12.91 19.54
C VAL A 95 -15.00 13.22 18.07
N MET A 96 -15.07 12.21 17.21
CA MET A 96 -15.37 12.38 15.78
C MET A 96 -16.81 12.89 15.55
N PHE A 97 -17.78 12.44 16.34
CA PHE A 97 -19.17 12.88 16.26
C PHE A 97 -19.30 14.40 16.49
N PHE A 98 -18.63 14.92 17.51
CA PHE A 98 -18.61 16.36 17.80
C PHE A 98 -17.67 17.13 16.87
N ALA A 99 -16.51 16.55 16.51
CA ALA A 99 -15.56 17.12 15.58
C ALA A 99 -16.10 17.19 14.14
N ALA A 100 -17.15 16.46 13.80
CA ALA A 100 -17.75 16.48 12.46
C ALA A 100 -18.16 17.90 12.02
N ILE A 101 -18.68 18.74 12.92
CA ILE A 101 -19.09 20.12 12.61
C ILE A 101 -17.85 21.00 12.30
N PRO A 102 -16.84 21.12 13.19
CA PRO A 102 -15.67 21.92 12.90
C PRO A 102 -14.85 21.40 11.69
N ILE A 103 -14.77 20.06 11.48
CA ILE A 103 -14.13 19.48 10.29
C ILE A 103 -14.89 19.90 9.04
N ALA A 104 -16.21 19.80 8.99
CA ALA A 104 -17.01 20.20 7.85
C ALA A 104 -16.89 21.70 7.54
N ARG A 105 -16.82 22.55 8.56
CA ARG A 105 -16.56 23.98 8.43
C ARG A 105 -15.15 24.24 7.90
N PHE A 106 -14.14 23.56 8.42
CA PHE A 106 -12.77 23.68 7.96
C PHE A 106 -12.61 23.36 6.48
N TYR A 107 -13.27 22.31 6.00
CA TYR A 107 -13.23 21.89 4.59
C TYR A 107 -14.30 22.55 3.72
N SER A 108 -15.16 23.40 4.29
CA SER A 108 -16.28 24.06 3.60
C SER A 108 -17.21 23.07 2.88
N GLN A 109 -17.46 21.90 3.49
CA GLN A 109 -18.26 20.80 2.94
C GLN A 109 -19.30 20.32 3.98
N PRO A 110 -20.56 20.87 3.97
CA PRO A 110 -21.59 20.49 4.95
C PRO A 110 -21.96 19.00 4.93
N THR A 111 -21.85 18.35 3.78
CA THR A 111 -22.12 16.90 3.61
C THR A 111 -21.19 16.02 4.43
N LEU A 112 -20.03 16.53 4.88
CA LEU A 112 -19.13 15.78 5.76
C LEU A 112 -19.75 15.46 7.11
N VAL A 113 -20.65 16.32 7.67
CA VAL A 113 -21.20 16.14 9.01
C VAL A 113 -21.92 14.79 9.18
N PRO A 114 -22.97 14.49 8.41
CA PRO A 114 -23.65 13.23 8.54
C PRO A 114 -22.77 12.05 8.16
N VAL A 115 -21.90 12.19 7.15
CA VAL A 115 -21.03 11.08 6.68
C VAL A 115 -19.97 10.74 7.73
N ILE A 116 -19.33 11.74 8.38
CA ILE A 116 -18.38 11.51 9.47
C ILE A 116 -19.07 10.78 10.63
N ARG A 117 -20.25 11.27 11.07
CA ARG A 117 -20.95 10.69 12.21
C ARG A 117 -21.32 9.23 11.98
N ILE A 118 -21.82 8.90 10.78
CA ILE A 118 -22.20 7.52 10.43
C ILE A 118 -20.95 6.66 10.26
N LEU A 119 -19.94 7.12 9.52
CA LEU A 119 -18.76 6.33 9.22
C LEU A 119 -17.90 6.09 10.47
N SER A 120 -17.92 6.98 11.45
CA SER A 120 -17.19 6.81 12.73
C SER A 120 -17.66 5.60 13.54
N VAL A 121 -18.86 5.05 13.26
CA VAL A 121 -19.31 3.76 13.85
C VAL A 121 -18.32 2.62 13.51
N ASN A 122 -17.61 2.72 12.39
CA ASN A 122 -16.57 1.76 12.03
C ASN A 122 -15.48 1.61 13.09
N LEU A 123 -15.18 2.65 13.86
CA LEU A 123 -14.16 2.60 14.90
C LEU A 123 -14.47 1.55 15.97
N LEU A 124 -15.76 1.36 16.31
CA LEU A 124 -16.20 0.36 17.28
C LEU A 124 -15.95 -1.06 16.76
N PHE A 125 -16.34 -1.33 15.52
CA PHE A 125 -16.10 -2.62 14.89
C PHE A 125 -14.61 -2.86 14.68
N TYR A 126 -13.87 -1.82 14.31
CA TYR A 126 -12.42 -1.90 14.12
C TYR A 126 -11.70 -2.32 15.40
N ALA A 127 -12.05 -1.76 16.55
CA ALA A 127 -11.46 -2.11 17.85
C ALA A 127 -11.64 -3.62 18.15
N ILE A 128 -12.84 -4.16 17.91
CA ILE A 128 -13.13 -5.58 18.11
C ILE A 128 -12.30 -6.43 17.15
N ASN A 129 -12.28 -6.07 15.86
CA ASN A 129 -11.60 -6.81 14.82
C ASN A 129 -10.08 -6.79 14.99
N SER A 130 -9.51 -5.68 15.49
CA SER A 130 -8.05 -5.51 15.61
C SER A 130 -7.45 -6.52 16.60
N ILE A 131 -8.10 -6.74 17.74
CA ILE A 131 -7.63 -7.71 18.75
C ILE A 131 -7.83 -9.15 18.27
N GLN A 132 -8.92 -9.45 17.57
CA GLN A 132 -9.10 -10.78 16.97
C GLN A 132 -8.03 -11.06 15.91
N ARG A 133 -7.63 -10.05 15.10
CA ARG A 133 -6.51 -10.17 14.15
C ARG A 133 -5.18 -10.40 14.86
N ALA A 134 -4.92 -9.73 15.99
CA ALA A 134 -3.73 -9.96 16.81
C ALA A 134 -3.70 -11.40 17.35
N TYR A 135 -4.84 -11.92 17.82
CA TYR A 135 -4.98 -13.31 18.26
C TYR A 135 -4.71 -14.31 17.12
N VAL A 136 -5.33 -14.09 15.96
CA VAL A 136 -5.10 -14.90 14.74
C VAL A 136 -3.62 -14.90 14.35
N SER A 137 -2.98 -13.73 14.36
CA SER A 137 -1.56 -13.59 14.00
C SER A 137 -0.66 -14.32 14.98
N LYS A 138 -0.92 -14.20 16.29
CA LYS A 138 -0.14 -14.90 17.32
C LYS A 138 -0.25 -16.42 17.22
N HIS A 139 -1.43 -16.94 16.88
CA HIS A 139 -1.70 -18.39 16.81
C HIS A 139 -1.60 -18.94 15.38
N MET A 140 -1.14 -18.14 14.40
CA MET A 140 -0.98 -18.54 12.99
C MET A 140 -2.28 -19.07 12.33
N LEU A 141 -3.45 -18.55 12.73
CA LEU A 141 -4.76 -19.01 12.26
C LEU A 141 -5.25 -18.28 11.00
N PHE A 142 -4.37 -18.00 10.05
CA PHE A 142 -4.67 -17.15 8.88
C PHE A 142 -5.79 -17.68 7.97
N GLY A 143 -6.07 -18.97 7.97
CA GLY A 143 -7.24 -19.51 7.26
C GLY A 143 -8.58 -18.91 7.76
N LYS A 144 -8.69 -18.65 9.08
CA LYS A 144 -9.89 -18.01 9.65
C LYS A 144 -10.01 -16.54 9.23
N LEU A 145 -8.87 -15.87 9.11
CA LEU A 145 -8.83 -14.49 8.59
C LEU A 145 -9.26 -14.44 7.12
N PHE A 146 -8.80 -15.41 6.29
CA PHE A 146 -9.24 -15.52 4.91
C PHE A 146 -10.76 -15.58 4.78
N TYR A 147 -11.41 -16.52 5.48
CA TYR A 147 -12.87 -16.66 5.40
C TYR A 147 -13.59 -15.37 5.83
N SER A 148 -13.16 -14.72 6.91
CA SER A 148 -13.80 -13.49 7.36
C SER A 148 -13.63 -12.35 6.37
N SER A 149 -12.41 -12.10 5.88
CA SER A 149 -12.13 -11.03 4.92
C SER A 149 -12.83 -11.27 3.57
N PHE A 150 -12.79 -12.51 3.05
CA PHE A 150 -13.36 -12.88 1.77
C PHE A 150 -14.89 -12.68 1.72
N PHE A 151 -15.61 -13.26 2.65
CA PHE A 151 -17.07 -13.13 2.68
C PHE A 151 -17.53 -11.72 3.04
N SER A 152 -16.82 -11.01 3.92
CA SER A 152 -17.16 -9.64 4.27
C SER A 152 -17.05 -8.69 3.07
N VAL A 153 -16.03 -8.83 2.24
CA VAL A 153 -15.87 -7.99 1.04
C VAL A 153 -16.98 -8.28 0.02
N ILE A 154 -17.36 -9.54 -0.17
CA ILE A 154 -18.45 -9.89 -1.09
C ILE A 154 -19.80 -9.32 -0.59
N LEU A 155 -20.16 -9.59 0.66
CA LEU A 155 -21.43 -9.16 1.22
C LEU A 155 -21.53 -7.63 1.27
N SER A 156 -20.47 -6.95 1.70
CA SER A 156 -20.44 -5.49 1.71
C SER A 156 -20.43 -4.89 0.30
N GLY A 157 -19.77 -5.56 -0.64
CA GLY A 157 -19.80 -5.18 -2.05
C GLY A 157 -21.21 -5.21 -2.63
N ILE A 158 -21.97 -6.28 -2.35
CA ILE A 158 -23.38 -6.39 -2.77
C ILE A 158 -24.22 -5.25 -2.19
N ILE A 159 -24.06 -4.94 -0.88
CA ILE A 159 -24.79 -3.83 -0.24
C ILE A 159 -24.42 -2.50 -0.89
N GLY A 160 -23.13 -2.20 -1.01
CA GLY A 160 -22.67 -0.95 -1.61
C GLY A 160 -23.15 -0.76 -3.05
N ILE A 161 -23.02 -1.80 -3.88
CA ILE A 161 -23.47 -1.78 -5.28
C ILE A 161 -24.98 -1.59 -5.36
N THR A 162 -25.77 -2.32 -4.55
CA THR A 162 -27.22 -2.19 -4.53
C THR A 162 -27.67 -0.78 -4.14
N MET A 163 -27.03 -0.19 -3.11
CA MET A 163 -27.33 1.19 -2.70
C MET A 163 -26.91 2.21 -3.76
N ALA A 164 -25.77 1.98 -4.43
CA ALA A 164 -25.32 2.86 -5.51
C ALA A 164 -26.29 2.84 -6.70
N TYR A 165 -26.83 1.67 -7.08
CA TYR A 165 -27.86 1.55 -8.11
C TYR A 165 -29.18 2.26 -7.74
N LYS A 166 -29.51 2.31 -6.45
CA LYS A 166 -30.70 3.04 -5.94
C LYS A 166 -30.46 4.56 -5.82
N GLY A 167 -29.27 5.07 -6.20
CA GLY A 167 -28.97 6.49 -6.20
C GLY A 167 -28.60 7.09 -4.83
N PHE A 168 -28.21 6.29 -3.83
CA PHE A 168 -27.80 6.78 -2.51
C PHE A 168 -26.45 7.50 -2.49
N GLY A 169 -25.72 7.58 -3.62
CA GLY A 169 -24.49 8.34 -3.77
C GLY A 169 -23.44 8.00 -2.73
N VAL A 170 -22.92 9.01 -2.01
CA VAL A 170 -21.88 8.84 -0.98
C VAL A 170 -22.27 7.82 0.11
N TYR A 171 -23.57 7.71 0.43
CA TYR A 171 -24.04 6.77 1.45
C TYR A 171 -23.89 5.30 1.05
N ALA A 172 -23.83 5.00 -0.25
CA ALA A 172 -23.50 3.65 -0.71
C ALA A 172 -22.08 3.24 -0.33
N LEU A 173 -21.11 4.17 -0.42
CA LEU A 173 -19.72 3.94 0.01
C LEU A 173 -19.64 3.81 1.54
N VAL A 174 -20.39 4.62 2.28
CA VAL A 174 -20.50 4.53 3.75
C VAL A 174 -21.05 3.18 4.17
N ALA A 175 -22.17 2.77 3.57
CA ALA A 175 -22.80 1.48 3.87
C ALA A 175 -21.89 0.30 3.53
N GLN A 176 -21.17 0.36 2.40
CA GLN A 176 -20.19 -0.64 2.01
C GLN A 176 -19.05 -0.74 3.05
N ALA A 177 -18.53 0.39 3.52
CA ALA A 177 -17.45 0.41 4.51
C ALA A 177 -17.91 -0.14 5.88
N ILE A 178 -19.08 0.29 6.36
CA ILE A 178 -19.62 -0.17 7.65
C ILE A 178 -19.99 -1.65 7.61
N SER A 179 -20.69 -2.08 6.56
CA SER A 179 -21.08 -3.48 6.43
C SER A 179 -19.86 -4.41 6.29
N ASN A 180 -18.76 -3.95 5.66
CA ASN A 180 -17.53 -4.71 5.59
C ASN A 180 -16.94 -4.97 6.99
N GLN A 181 -16.84 -3.93 7.83
CA GLN A 181 -16.34 -4.08 9.19
C GLN A 181 -17.29 -4.90 10.06
N LEU A 182 -18.61 -4.69 9.93
CA LEU A 182 -19.62 -5.44 10.64
C LEU A 182 -19.57 -6.93 10.31
N PHE A 183 -19.59 -7.30 9.01
CA PHE A 183 -19.50 -8.71 8.60
C PHE A 183 -18.16 -9.33 9.01
N THR A 184 -17.05 -8.59 8.94
CA THR A 184 -15.77 -9.06 9.45
C THR A 184 -15.90 -9.40 10.95
N THR A 185 -16.50 -8.52 11.75
CA THR A 185 -16.72 -8.74 13.19
C THR A 185 -17.57 -10.00 13.42
N ILE A 186 -18.69 -10.13 12.73
CA ILE A 186 -19.62 -11.26 12.88
C ILE A 186 -18.91 -12.57 12.50
N ILE A 187 -18.30 -12.64 11.32
CA ILE A 187 -17.68 -13.87 10.84
C ILE A 187 -16.47 -14.25 11.69
N MET A 188 -15.64 -13.28 12.11
CA MET A 188 -14.54 -13.54 13.03
C MET A 188 -15.04 -14.01 14.39
N ALA A 189 -16.15 -13.48 14.91
CA ALA A 189 -16.75 -13.92 16.15
C ALA A 189 -17.16 -15.40 16.11
N PHE A 190 -17.60 -15.93 14.98
CA PHE A 190 -17.94 -17.36 14.82
C PHE A 190 -16.72 -18.22 14.49
N THR A 191 -15.76 -17.73 13.73
CA THR A 191 -14.63 -18.53 13.23
C THR A 191 -13.46 -18.58 14.18
N VAL A 192 -13.10 -17.49 14.85
CA VAL A 192 -11.90 -17.41 15.69
C VAL A 192 -12.09 -18.10 17.05
N ARG A 193 -13.32 -18.17 17.54
CA ARG A 193 -13.69 -18.79 18.84
C ARG A 193 -12.99 -18.19 20.06
N TRP A 194 -12.26 -17.10 19.93
CA TRP A 194 -11.74 -16.34 21.06
C TRP A 194 -12.84 -15.45 21.64
N ARG A 195 -12.92 -15.38 22.95
CA ARG A 195 -13.83 -14.52 23.68
C ARG A 195 -13.07 -13.78 24.76
N PRO A 196 -13.33 -12.49 24.98
CA PRO A 196 -12.74 -11.74 26.08
C PRO A 196 -13.34 -12.20 27.41
N ASP A 197 -12.48 -12.38 28.41
CA ASP A 197 -12.91 -12.48 29.82
C ASP A 197 -13.21 -11.07 30.31
N PHE A 198 -14.22 -10.90 31.15
CA PHE A 198 -14.55 -9.59 31.75
C PHE A 198 -13.52 -9.18 32.80
N VAL A 199 -12.25 -9.04 32.39
CA VAL A 199 -11.13 -8.70 33.28
C VAL A 199 -10.28 -7.60 32.62
N PHE A 200 -10.03 -6.54 33.40
CA PHE A 200 -9.04 -5.51 33.08
C PHE A 200 -7.96 -5.49 34.14
N SER A 201 -6.69 -5.69 33.75
CA SER A 201 -5.54 -5.68 34.67
C SER A 201 -4.56 -4.55 34.31
N GLY A 202 -4.46 -3.56 35.18
CA GLY A 202 -3.50 -2.47 35.01
C GLY A 202 -2.04 -2.93 35.09
N GLU A 203 -1.74 -4.01 35.82
CA GLU A 203 -0.40 -4.58 35.90
C GLU A 203 0.04 -5.19 34.58
N ARG A 204 -0.89 -5.81 33.84
CA ARG A 204 -0.63 -6.38 32.52
C ARG A 204 -0.64 -5.32 31.42
N PHE A 205 -1.43 -4.26 31.60
CA PHE A 205 -1.50 -3.14 30.66
C PHE A 205 -0.19 -2.35 30.60
N LYS A 206 0.40 -2.00 31.75
CA LYS A 206 1.61 -1.16 31.82
C LYS A 206 2.78 -1.63 30.93
N PRO A 207 3.23 -2.90 30.98
CA PRO A 207 4.33 -3.38 30.16
C PRO A 207 3.99 -3.36 28.65
N LEU A 208 2.74 -3.74 28.30
CA LEU A 208 2.28 -3.74 26.92
C LEU A 208 2.20 -2.32 26.35
N PHE A 209 1.69 -1.38 27.14
CA PHE A 209 1.65 0.04 26.77
C PHE A 209 3.06 0.63 26.69
N GLY A 210 3.96 0.29 27.62
CA GLY A 210 5.36 0.73 27.62
C GLY A 210 6.12 0.35 26.34
N TYR A 211 5.76 -0.79 25.74
CA TYR A 211 6.28 -1.19 24.42
C TYR A 211 5.47 -0.56 23.28
N GLY A 212 4.14 -0.59 23.37
CA GLY A 212 3.23 -0.20 22.29
C GLY A 212 3.29 1.28 21.93
N TRP A 213 3.43 2.20 22.92
CA TRP A 213 3.39 3.64 22.67
C TRP A 213 4.48 4.14 21.70
N LYS A 214 5.65 3.46 21.67
CA LYS A 214 6.74 3.77 20.73
C LYS A 214 6.35 3.39 19.29
N ILE A 215 5.69 2.24 19.13
CA ILE A 215 5.17 1.78 17.84
C ILE A 215 4.03 2.69 17.39
N PHE A 216 3.12 3.05 18.34
CA PHE A 216 2.05 4.01 18.07
C PHE A 216 2.59 5.34 17.53
N GLY A 217 3.56 5.95 18.21
CA GLY A 217 4.13 7.23 17.76
C GLY A 217 4.69 7.16 16.35
N THR A 218 5.43 6.09 16.03
CA THR A 218 5.96 5.86 14.68
C THR A 218 4.85 5.69 13.66
N SER A 219 3.85 4.83 13.94
CA SER A 219 2.73 4.57 13.02
C SER A 219 1.87 5.81 12.80
N PHE A 220 1.63 6.60 13.85
CA PHE A 220 0.85 7.83 13.76
C PHE A 220 1.54 8.87 12.86
N ILE A 221 2.84 9.08 13.06
CA ILE A 221 3.64 9.99 12.24
C ILE A 221 3.62 9.51 10.78
N ILE A 222 3.88 8.23 10.52
CA ILE A 222 3.87 7.67 9.16
C ILE A 222 2.50 7.89 8.50
N THR A 223 1.40 7.55 9.19
CA THR A 223 0.04 7.69 8.64
C THR A 223 -0.29 9.15 8.33
N LEU A 224 0.10 10.08 9.21
CA LEU A 224 -0.11 11.50 8.99
C LEU A 224 0.65 12.00 7.73
N PHE A 225 1.93 11.67 7.60
CA PHE A 225 2.74 12.10 6.45
C PHE A 225 2.31 11.46 5.14
N VAL A 226 1.95 10.17 5.14
CA VAL A 226 1.44 9.49 3.93
C VAL A 226 0.16 10.15 3.42
N ASN A 227 -0.68 10.65 4.32
CA ASN A 227 -1.93 11.28 3.96
C ASN A 227 -1.85 12.83 3.87
N ALA A 228 -0.70 13.44 4.18
CA ALA A 228 -0.56 14.90 4.23
C ALA A 228 -0.97 15.60 2.92
N ARG A 229 -0.53 15.07 1.77
CA ARG A 229 -0.93 15.61 0.45
C ARG A 229 -2.44 15.54 0.23
N LYS A 230 -3.08 14.44 0.61
CA LYS A 230 -4.54 14.26 0.48
C LYS A 230 -5.30 15.24 1.38
N LEU A 231 -4.84 15.47 2.63
CA LEU A 231 -5.42 16.46 3.54
C LEU A 231 -5.34 17.88 2.96
N VAL A 232 -4.19 18.23 2.40
CA VAL A 232 -3.96 19.54 1.77
C VAL A 232 -4.82 19.69 0.51
N ILE A 233 -4.86 18.69 -0.36
CA ILE A 233 -5.72 18.71 -1.56
C ILE A 233 -7.19 18.86 -1.15
N GLY A 234 -7.65 18.12 -0.16
CA GLY A 234 -9.02 18.22 0.34
C GLY A 234 -9.38 19.60 0.90
N LYS A 235 -8.39 20.33 1.48
CA LYS A 235 -8.60 21.68 2.03
C LYS A 235 -8.67 22.76 0.95
N PHE A 236 -7.77 22.70 -0.01
CA PHE A 236 -7.57 23.81 -0.96
C PHE A 236 -8.25 23.59 -2.31
N PHE A 237 -8.70 22.37 -2.61
CA PHE A 237 -9.29 22.02 -3.90
C PHE A 237 -10.65 21.31 -3.71
N GLN A 238 -11.37 21.14 -4.83
CA GLN A 238 -12.67 20.46 -4.82
C GLN A 238 -12.56 18.99 -4.46
N PRO A 239 -13.58 18.38 -3.83
CA PRO A 239 -13.57 16.94 -3.49
C PRO A 239 -13.31 16.02 -4.69
N ALA A 240 -13.85 16.36 -5.88
CA ALA A 240 -13.58 15.61 -7.11
C ALA A 240 -12.08 15.55 -7.45
N THR A 241 -11.35 16.65 -7.21
CA THR A 241 -9.91 16.73 -7.45
C THR A 241 -9.14 15.79 -6.53
N LEU A 242 -9.55 15.68 -5.25
CA LEU A 242 -8.99 14.70 -4.31
C LEU A 242 -9.25 13.28 -4.79
N ALA A 243 -10.46 12.98 -5.28
CA ALA A 243 -10.79 11.67 -5.83
C ALA A 243 -9.94 11.33 -7.06
N PHE A 244 -9.72 12.28 -7.96
CA PHE A 244 -8.85 12.07 -9.13
C PHE A 244 -7.40 11.81 -8.74
N TYR A 245 -6.87 12.58 -7.78
CA TYR A 245 -5.53 12.37 -7.24
C TYR A 245 -5.41 10.99 -6.58
N GLU A 246 -6.38 10.60 -5.76
CA GLU A 246 -6.36 9.32 -5.04
C GLU A 246 -6.47 8.12 -6.00
N LYS A 247 -7.37 8.19 -7.00
CA LYS A 247 -7.44 7.16 -8.05
C LYS A 247 -6.18 7.14 -8.91
N GLY A 248 -5.59 8.32 -9.15
CA GLY A 248 -4.30 8.45 -9.82
C GLY A 248 -3.15 7.78 -9.09
N ASP A 249 -3.14 7.81 -7.76
CA ASP A 249 -2.14 7.14 -6.92
C ASP A 249 -2.45 5.65 -6.71
N GLN A 250 -3.72 5.28 -6.59
CA GLN A 250 -4.16 3.92 -6.26
C GLN A 250 -3.62 2.86 -7.23
N ILE A 251 -3.68 3.13 -8.54
CA ILE A 251 -3.29 2.14 -9.55
C ILE A 251 -1.76 1.90 -9.54
N PRO A 252 -0.89 2.93 -9.63
CA PRO A 252 0.55 2.73 -9.51
C PRO A 252 0.98 2.14 -8.18
N SER A 253 0.38 2.58 -7.08
CA SER A 253 0.72 2.10 -5.73
C SER A 253 0.39 0.63 -5.52
N LEU A 254 -0.69 0.10 -6.12
CA LEU A 254 -1.01 -1.33 -6.10
C LEU A 254 0.08 -2.17 -6.75
N VAL A 255 0.60 -1.74 -7.91
CA VAL A 255 1.71 -2.41 -8.58
C VAL A 255 2.95 -2.38 -7.69
N MET A 256 3.29 -1.20 -7.19
CA MET A 256 4.51 -0.99 -6.39
C MET A 256 4.48 -1.71 -5.05
N SER A 257 3.39 -1.63 -4.29
CA SER A 257 3.31 -2.19 -2.94
C SER A 257 3.49 -3.71 -2.91
N ASN A 258 2.95 -4.42 -3.89
CA ASN A 258 3.07 -5.88 -3.97
C ASN A 258 4.49 -6.32 -4.32
N ILE A 259 5.13 -5.66 -5.28
CA ILE A 259 6.50 -5.97 -5.70
C ILE A 259 7.48 -5.54 -4.59
N PHE A 260 7.31 -4.34 -4.05
CA PHE A 260 8.18 -3.77 -3.03
C PHE A 260 8.23 -4.62 -1.76
N THR A 261 7.06 -5.00 -1.21
CA THR A 261 7.00 -5.85 -0.01
C THR A 261 7.60 -7.22 -0.22
N SER A 262 7.47 -7.79 -1.44
CA SER A 262 8.06 -9.09 -1.77
C SER A 262 9.59 -9.02 -1.84
N ILE A 263 10.13 -7.98 -2.47
CA ILE A 263 11.57 -7.76 -2.57
C ILE A 263 12.16 -7.47 -1.18
N GLN A 264 11.53 -6.60 -0.41
CA GLN A 264 11.97 -6.23 0.94
C GLN A 264 12.05 -7.43 1.89
N ALA A 265 11.08 -8.33 1.84
CA ALA A 265 11.04 -9.54 2.65
C ALA A 265 12.23 -10.48 2.39
N ILE A 266 12.83 -10.41 1.19
CA ILE A 266 13.99 -11.23 0.81
C ILE A 266 15.30 -10.47 1.10
N LEU A 267 15.37 -9.17 0.78
CA LEU A 267 16.62 -8.41 0.83
C LEU A 267 17.17 -8.26 2.24
N PHE A 268 16.33 -7.93 3.20
CA PHE A 268 16.78 -7.66 4.56
C PHE A 268 17.46 -8.88 5.22
N PRO A 269 16.87 -10.10 5.22
CA PRO A 269 17.55 -11.28 5.75
C PRO A 269 18.87 -11.60 5.02
N VAL A 270 18.86 -11.51 3.67
CA VAL A 270 20.04 -11.83 2.84
C VAL A 270 21.18 -10.85 3.11
N PHE A 271 20.88 -9.55 3.24
CA PHE A 271 21.92 -8.55 3.57
C PHE A 271 22.40 -8.70 5.02
N SER A 272 21.53 -9.10 5.94
CA SER A 272 21.87 -9.28 7.35
C SER A 272 22.78 -10.49 7.58
N GLU A 273 22.66 -11.56 6.77
CA GLU A 273 23.52 -12.73 6.84
C GLU A 273 24.97 -12.39 6.48
N ASP A 274 25.17 -11.46 5.54
CA ASP A 274 26.49 -11.05 5.03
C ASP A 274 26.86 -9.61 5.44
N GLN A 275 26.34 -9.09 6.56
CA GLN A 275 26.47 -7.68 6.96
C GLN A 275 27.91 -7.17 7.08
N ASP A 276 28.88 -8.05 7.32
CA ASP A 276 30.31 -7.72 7.49
C ASP A 276 31.08 -7.77 6.15
N ASP A 277 30.53 -8.41 5.10
CA ASP A 277 31.13 -8.53 3.77
C ASP A 277 30.65 -7.41 2.84
N ARG A 278 31.27 -6.23 2.94
CA ARG A 278 30.90 -5.05 2.15
C ARG A 278 30.93 -5.27 0.62
N PRO A 279 31.95 -5.93 0.02
CA PRO A 279 31.95 -6.25 -1.42
C PRO A 279 30.74 -7.11 -1.83
N LYS A 280 30.39 -8.09 -1.01
CA LYS A 280 29.25 -8.98 -1.27
C LYS A 280 27.93 -8.22 -1.19
N ILE A 281 27.72 -7.38 -0.16
CA ILE A 281 26.54 -6.51 -0.05
C ILE A 281 26.44 -5.60 -1.27
N LYS A 282 27.53 -4.93 -1.69
CA LYS A 282 27.56 -4.07 -2.88
C LYS A 282 27.10 -4.83 -4.13
N SER A 283 27.62 -6.03 -4.33
CA SER A 283 27.25 -6.92 -5.45
C SER A 283 25.78 -7.31 -5.42
N MET A 284 25.27 -7.71 -4.26
CA MET A 284 23.87 -8.08 -4.07
C MET A 284 22.92 -6.88 -4.27
N MET A 285 23.29 -5.68 -3.78
CA MET A 285 22.52 -4.44 -4.02
C MET A 285 22.43 -4.14 -5.51
N LYS A 286 23.55 -4.19 -6.23
CA LYS A 286 23.60 -3.95 -7.68
C LYS A 286 22.66 -4.90 -8.42
N ARG A 287 22.72 -6.18 -8.08
CA ARG A 287 21.87 -7.22 -8.67
C ARG A 287 20.39 -7.01 -8.34
N SER A 288 20.08 -6.74 -7.09
CA SER A 288 18.70 -6.47 -6.64
C SER A 288 18.10 -5.24 -7.34
N THR A 289 18.87 -4.16 -7.45
CA THR A 289 18.45 -2.95 -8.17
C THR A 289 18.16 -3.26 -9.63
N LYS A 290 19.06 -3.95 -10.34
CA LYS A 290 18.85 -4.34 -11.74
C LYS A 290 17.58 -5.19 -11.91
N MET A 291 17.40 -6.22 -11.06
CA MET A 291 16.23 -7.10 -11.12
C MET A 291 14.92 -6.36 -10.81
N SER A 292 14.93 -5.47 -9.82
CA SER A 292 13.77 -4.65 -9.47
C SER A 292 13.39 -3.72 -10.61
N CYS A 293 14.37 -3.04 -11.21
CA CYS A 293 14.15 -2.14 -12.34
C CYS A 293 13.64 -2.90 -13.58
N LEU A 294 14.18 -4.10 -13.84
CA LEU A 294 13.74 -4.95 -14.96
C LEU A 294 12.24 -5.25 -14.93
N VAL A 295 11.67 -5.42 -13.73
CA VAL A 295 10.23 -5.73 -13.56
C VAL A 295 9.39 -4.47 -13.45
N ILE A 296 9.83 -3.50 -12.66
CA ILE A 296 9.01 -2.33 -12.28
C ILE A 296 8.92 -1.32 -13.43
N TYR A 297 10.00 -1.04 -14.13
CA TYR A 297 10.04 0.00 -15.16
C TYR A 297 9.09 -0.26 -16.35
N PRO A 298 9.05 -1.47 -16.94
CA PRO A 298 8.09 -1.73 -18.02
C PRO A 298 6.64 -1.65 -17.54
N LEU A 299 6.35 -2.06 -16.30
CA LEU A 299 4.99 -1.96 -15.75
C LEU A 299 4.56 -0.50 -15.56
N LEU A 300 5.42 0.35 -14.99
CA LEU A 300 5.13 1.77 -14.83
C LEU A 300 5.05 2.50 -16.16
N MET A 301 5.97 2.23 -17.09
CA MET A 301 5.96 2.83 -18.43
C MET A 301 4.74 2.38 -19.23
N GLY A 302 4.42 1.10 -19.19
CA GLY A 302 3.19 0.56 -19.78
C GLY A 302 1.95 1.27 -19.23
N LEU A 303 1.88 1.42 -17.89
CA LEU A 303 0.76 2.10 -17.22
C LEU A 303 0.65 3.59 -17.62
N ILE A 304 1.76 4.30 -17.81
CA ILE A 304 1.76 5.69 -18.30
C ILE A 304 1.07 5.78 -19.68
N VAL A 305 1.38 4.85 -20.56
CA VAL A 305 0.84 4.86 -21.94
C VAL A 305 -0.61 4.40 -21.97
N VAL A 306 -0.93 3.29 -21.29
CA VAL A 306 -2.29 2.72 -21.30
C VAL A 306 -3.25 3.41 -20.34
N ALA A 307 -2.82 4.43 -19.57
CA ALA A 307 -3.63 5.06 -18.52
C ALA A 307 -5.00 5.53 -19.02
N GLU A 308 -5.06 6.15 -20.19
CA GLU A 308 -6.30 6.70 -20.74
C GLU A 308 -7.30 5.61 -21.17
N PRO A 309 -6.98 4.66 -22.06
CA PRO A 309 -7.89 3.57 -22.39
C PRO A 309 -8.22 2.69 -21.16
N LEU A 310 -7.30 2.52 -20.22
CA LEU A 310 -7.53 1.77 -19.00
C LEU A 310 -8.59 2.45 -18.11
N VAL A 311 -8.45 3.75 -17.85
CA VAL A 311 -9.40 4.53 -17.02
C VAL A 311 -10.77 4.58 -17.68
N SER A 312 -10.82 4.87 -18.96
CA SER A 312 -12.09 4.94 -19.70
C SER A 312 -12.84 3.61 -19.71
N LEU A 313 -12.13 2.49 -19.93
CA LEU A 313 -12.73 1.16 -19.93
C LEU A 313 -13.13 0.67 -18.53
N LEU A 314 -12.30 0.89 -17.52
CA LEU A 314 -12.57 0.39 -16.16
C LEU A 314 -13.51 1.32 -15.38
N LEU A 315 -13.22 2.63 -15.39
CA LEU A 315 -13.87 3.60 -14.51
C LEU A 315 -14.88 4.52 -15.22
N THR A 316 -14.92 4.53 -16.56
CA THR A 316 -15.66 5.43 -17.44
C THR A 316 -15.00 6.81 -17.66
N ASP A 317 -15.49 7.55 -18.66
CA ASP A 317 -14.88 8.83 -19.09
C ASP A 317 -14.93 9.95 -18.04
N LYS A 318 -15.86 9.86 -17.05
CA LYS A 318 -15.90 10.83 -15.93
C LYS A 318 -14.64 10.81 -15.04
N TRP A 319 -13.82 9.74 -15.13
CA TRP A 319 -12.57 9.59 -14.39
C TRP A 319 -11.33 9.96 -15.22
N LEU A 320 -11.47 10.37 -16.46
CA LEU A 320 -10.33 10.79 -17.31
C LEU A 320 -9.46 11.90 -16.67
N PRO A 321 -10.00 12.83 -15.85
CA PRO A 321 -9.15 13.79 -15.14
C PRO A 321 -8.16 13.14 -14.14
N ALA A 322 -8.31 11.86 -13.81
CA ALA A 322 -7.33 11.11 -13.01
C ALA A 322 -6.08 10.68 -13.82
N VAL A 323 -6.17 10.63 -15.17
CA VAL A 323 -5.09 10.15 -16.05
C VAL A 323 -3.78 10.95 -15.88
N PRO A 324 -3.79 12.29 -15.86
CA PRO A 324 -2.57 13.06 -15.59
C PRO A 324 -1.91 12.68 -14.26
N PHE A 325 -2.70 12.43 -13.20
CA PHE A 325 -2.16 12.01 -11.90
C PHE A 325 -1.54 10.61 -11.96
N ILE A 326 -2.17 9.65 -12.67
CA ILE A 326 -1.58 8.32 -12.91
C ILE A 326 -0.20 8.48 -13.56
N ARG A 327 -0.11 9.27 -14.65
CA ARG A 327 1.14 9.48 -15.39
C ARG A 327 2.22 10.11 -14.52
N ILE A 328 1.91 11.20 -13.82
CA ILE A 328 2.85 11.92 -12.94
C ILE A 328 3.31 11.02 -11.78
N LEU A 329 2.40 10.32 -11.13
CA LEU A 329 2.73 9.48 -9.98
C LEU A 329 3.48 8.20 -10.39
N CYS A 330 3.24 7.64 -11.57
CA CYS A 330 4.11 6.60 -12.14
C CYS A 330 5.57 7.08 -12.24
N ILE A 331 5.79 8.32 -12.72
CA ILE A 331 7.15 8.90 -12.77
C ILE A 331 7.76 8.98 -11.36
N SER A 332 6.97 9.36 -10.36
CA SER A 332 7.43 9.39 -8.96
C SER A 332 7.91 8.03 -8.46
N TYR A 333 7.27 6.96 -8.88
CA TYR A 333 7.62 5.60 -8.49
C TYR A 333 8.85 5.01 -9.19
N PHE A 334 9.34 5.60 -10.30
CA PHE A 334 10.58 5.12 -10.97
C PHE A 334 11.81 5.17 -10.08
N PHE A 335 11.85 6.04 -9.08
CA PHE A 335 13.00 6.17 -8.17
C PHE A 335 13.04 5.09 -7.08
N MET A 336 11.91 4.44 -6.79
CA MET A 336 11.79 3.51 -5.67
C MET A 336 12.64 2.24 -5.77
N PRO A 337 12.78 1.57 -6.92
CA PRO A 337 13.60 0.35 -7.02
C PRO A 337 15.05 0.56 -6.62
N ILE A 338 15.61 1.73 -6.94
CA ILE A 338 17.00 2.08 -6.60
C ILE A 338 17.10 2.37 -5.09
N THR A 339 16.15 3.13 -4.54
CA THR A 339 16.18 3.53 -3.12
C THR A 339 15.95 2.37 -2.18
N LEU A 340 15.16 1.36 -2.57
CA LEU A 340 14.84 0.20 -1.73
C LEU A 340 16.09 -0.59 -1.33
N SER A 341 16.91 -1.00 -2.30
CA SER A 341 18.12 -1.78 -2.02
C SER A 341 19.10 -1.02 -1.12
N ASN A 342 19.20 0.30 -1.33
CA ASN A 342 20.02 1.17 -0.51
C ASN A 342 19.55 1.24 0.94
N TRP A 343 18.24 1.40 1.13
CA TRP A 343 17.62 1.49 2.44
C TRP A 343 17.75 0.20 3.25
N GLU A 344 17.49 -0.95 2.61
CA GLU A 344 17.61 -2.26 3.26
C GLU A 344 19.07 -2.61 3.62
N ALA A 345 20.04 -2.22 2.79
CA ALA A 345 21.45 -2.44 3.09
C ALA A 345 21.92 -1.63 4.32
N ILE A 346 21.56 -0.35 4.43
CA ILE A 346 21.92 0.49 5.58
C ILE A 346 21.34 -0.11 6.88
N LYS A 347 20.10 -0.58 6.85
CA LYS A 347 19.46 -1.23 8.00
C LYS A 347 20.13 -2.54 8.37
N ALA A 348 20.41 -3.39 7.38
CA ALA A 348 21.02 -4.69 7.60
C ALA A 348 22.44 -4.60 8.17
N MET A 349 23.21 -3.57 7.79
CA MET A 349 24.51 -3.27 8.37
C MET A 349 24.46 -2.62 9.78
N GLY A 350 23.25 -2.43 10.36
CA GLY A 350 23.09 -1.94 11.72
C GLY A 350 23.12 -0.42 11.89
N TYR A 351 23.19 0.38 10.81
CA TYR A 351 23.24 1.86 10.88
C TYR A 351 21.86 2.50 11.08
N SER A 352 21.19 2.16 12.19
CA SER A 352 19.85 2.66 12.52
C SER A 352 19.77 4.16 12.73
N ASP A 353 20.81 4.78 13.31
CA ASP A 353 20.92 6.22 13.53
C ASP A 353 21.06 7.00 12.22
N ILE A 354 21.77 6.48 11.23
CA ILE A 354 21.79 7.05 9.87
C ILE A 354 20.39 7.01 9.29
N THR A 355 19.72 5.86 9.38
CA THR A 355 18.35 5.67 8.90
C THR A 355 17.39 6.70 9.49
N LEU A 356 17.45 6.92 10.83
CA LEU A 356 16.60 7.90 11.50
C LEU A 356 16.86 9.34 11.02
N LYS A 357 18.14 9.73 10.93
CA LYS A 357 18.53 11.09 10.45
C LYS A 357 18.05 11.35 9.03
N LEU A 358 18.18 10.36 8.14
CA LEU A 358 17.70 10.47 6.76
C LEU A 358 16.18 10.58 6.70
N GLU A 359 15.43 9.81 7.53
CA GLU A 359 13.97 9.90 7.56
C GLU A 359 13.50 11.27 8.02
N ILE A 360 14.10 11.84 9.07
CA ILE A 360 13.77 13.19 9.53
C ILE A 360 14.01 14.21 8.42
N LEU A 361 15.20 14.17 7.80
CA LEU A 361 15.54 15.08 6.69
C LEU A 361 14.55 14.99 5.54
N LYS A 362 14.19 13.76 5.12
CA LYS A 362 13.21 13.52 4.06
C LYS A 362 11.84 14.10 4.41
N LYS A 363 11.37 13.95 5.67
CA LYS A 363 10.09 14.52 6.09
C LYS A 363 10.07 16.05 6.08
N VAL A 364 11.15 16.69 6.50
CA VAL A 364 11.28 18.16 6.42
C VAL A 364 11.19 18.62 4.96
N ILE A 365 11.92 17.98 4.06
CA ILE A 365 11.91 18.29 2.63
C ILE A 365 10.51 18.06 2.03
N ASP A 366 9.83 16.98 2.40
CA ASP A 366 8.48 16.67 1.93
C ASP A 366 7.47 17.77 2.29
N VAL A 367 7.52 18.24 3.56
CA VAL A 367 6.67 19.34 4.00
C VAL A 367 6.97 20.63 3.26
N LEU A 368 8.24 21.00 3.08
CA LEU A 368 8.62 22.22 2.36
C LEU A 368 8.14 22.18 0.90
N ILE A 369 8.34 21.06 0.19
CA ILE A 369 7.85 20.88 -1.17
C ILE A 369 6.33 20.97 -1.20
N LEU A 370 5.62 20.34 -0.27
CA LEU A 370 4.17 20.36 -0.21
C LEU A 370 3.64 21.78 0.01
N VAL A 371 4.19 22.52 0.98
CA VAL A 371 3.79 23.89 1.28
C VAL A 371 3.98 24.81 0.07
N VAL A 372 5.10 24.69 -0.63
CA VAL A 372 5.35 25.50 -1.84
C VAL A 372 4.41 25.08 -2.97
N SER A 373 4.22 23.77 -3.20
CA SER A 373 3.43 23.28 -4.34
C SER A 373 1.94 23.61 -4.27
N VAL A 374 1.38 23.80 -3.07
CA VAL A 374 -0.03 24.19 -2.89
C VAL A 374 -0.37 25.50 -3.63
N PHE A 375 0.54 26.47 -3.63
CA PHE A 375 0.32 27.77 -4.28
C PHE A 375 0.27 27.69 -5.81
N TYR A 376 0.80 26.62 -6.40
CA TYR A 376 0.86 26.41 -7.86
C TYR A 376 -0.19 25.42 -8.39
N GLY A 377 -1.08 24.93 -7.51
CA GLY A 377 -2.20 24.06 -7.90
C GLY A 377 -1.96 22.57 -7.71
N VAL A 378 -3.00 21.78 -7.97
CA VAL A 378 -3.00 20.33 -7.64
C VAL A 378 -1.98 19.52 -8.46
N TYR A 379 -1.74 19.91 -9.71
CA TYR A 379 -0.70 19.24 -10.52
C TYR A 379 0.70 19.53 -9.99
N ALA A 380 0.93 20.71 -9.44
CA ALA A 380 2.19 21.04 -8.78
C ALA A 380 2.40 20.17 -7.52
N ILE A 381 1.33 19.85 -6.78
CA ILE A 381 1.41 18.90 -5.65
C ILE A 381 1.81 17.50 -6.14
N ALA A 382 1.26 17.05 -7.26
CA ALA A 382 1.65 15.75 -7.85
C ALA A 382 3.11 15.75 -8.34
N TRP A 383 3.54 16.80 -9.04
CA TRP A 383 4.95 16.98 -9.43
C TRP A 383 5.87 17.17 -8.23
N GLY A 384 5.37 17.78 -7.15
CA GLY A 384 6.07 17.85 -5.86
C GLY A 384 6.40 16.47 -5.30
N ALA A 385 5.53 15.46 -5.50
CA ALA A 385 5.85 14.07 -5.15
C ALA A 385 6.99 13.49 -6.00
N VAL A 386 7.05 13.84 -7.29
CA VAL A 386 8.17 13.45 -8.18
C VAL A 386 9.47 14.08 -7.70
N LEU A 387 9.46 15.40 -7.45
CA LEU A 387 10.63 16.13 -6.96
C LEU A 387 11.12 15.59 -5.61
N TYR A 388 10.18 15.31 -4.69
CA TYR A 388 10.50 14.70 -3.41
C TYR A 388 11.20 13.35 -3.56
N ASN A 389 10.64 12.43 -4.37
CA ASN A 389 11.24 11.12 -4.58
C ASN A 389 12.57 11.19 -5.34
N PHE A 390 12.73 12.16 -6.24
CA PHE A 390 13.99 12.45 -6.89
C PHE A 390 15.06 12.91 -5.89
N ILE A 391 14.74 13.81 -4.99
CA ILE A 391 15.66 14.25 -3.92
C ILE A 391 15.95 13.09 -2.96
N CYS A 392 14.94 12.32 -2.58
CA CYS A 392 15.10 11.14 -1.73
C CYS A 392 16.02 10.08 -2.35
N LEU A 393 16.05 9.96 -3.68
CA LEU A 393 17.01 9.11 -4.37
C LEU A 393 18.44 9.45 -3.93
N PHE A 394 18.87 10.71 -4.07
CA PHE A 394 20.22 11.13 -3.70
C PHE A 394 20.50 11.01 -2.20
N ILE A 395 19.53 11.34 -1.36
CA ILE A 395 19.64 11.20 0.09
C ILE A 395 19.90 9.74 0.48
N ASN A 396 19.23 8.78 -0.15
CA ASN A 396 19.39 7.36 0.13
C ASN A 396 20.66 6.76 -0.50
N LEU A 397 21.14 7.29 -1.62
CA LEU A 397 22.36 6.83 -2.29
C LEU A 397 23.64 7.29 -1.59
N TRP A 398 23.62 8.48 -0.98
CA TRP A 398 24.79 9.13 -0.39
C TRP A 398 25.49 8.29 0.68
N PRO A 399 24.82 7.68 1.68
CA PRO A 399 25.51 6.90 2.71
C PRO A 399 26.28 5.71 2.13
N ASN A 400 25.72 5.01 1.16
CA ASN A 400 26.33 3.81 0.58
C ASN A 400 27.56 4.11 -0.29
N LYS A 401 27.76 5.38 -0.72
CA LYS A 401 29.04 5.82 -1.28
C LYS A 401 30.16 5.70 -0.27
N LYS A 402 29.91 6.03 1.02
CA LYS A 402 30.91 5.94 2.09
C LYS A 402 30.99 4.56 2.73
N LEU A 403 29.86 3.90 2.92
CA LEU A 403 29.77 2.63 3.63
C LEU A 403 30.27 1.45 2.79
N LEU A 404 29.99 1.47 1.48
CA LEU A 404 30.20 0.34 0.58
C LEU A 404 31.11 0.67 -0.62
N ASP A 405 31.71 1.88 -0.65
CA ASP A 405 32.42 2.37 -1.83
C ASP A 405 31.61 2.16 -3.13
N TYR A 406 30.29 2.47 -3.04
CA TYR A 406 29.34 2.31 -4.14
C TYR A 406 28.93 3.69 -4.66
N SER A 407 29.58 4.15 -5.73
CA SER A 407 29.41 5.50 -6.25
C SER A 407 27.97 5.74 -6.75
N ILE A 408 27.46 6.98 -6.62
CA ILE A 408 26.12 7.36 -7.07
C ILE A 408 25.94 7.04 -8.56
N ARG A 409 27.00 7.26 -9.37
CA ARG A 409 26.96 6.96 -10.81
C ARG A 409 26.78 5.46 -11.09
N GLU A 410 27.49 4.60 -10.34
CA GLU A 410 27.33 3.14 -10.47
C GLU A 410 25.92 2.69 -10.06
N GLN A 411 25.35 3.28 -9.00
CA GLN A 411 24.02 2.95 -8.51
C GLN A 411 22.94 3.31 -9.53
N ILE A 412 23.01 4.50 -10.13
CA ILE A 412 22.09 4.96 -11.16
C ILE A 412 22.28 4.15 -12.46
N SER A 413 23.54 3.90 -12.86
CA SER A 413 23.84 3.14 -14.09
C SER A 413 23.26 1.73 -14.09
N ALA A 414 23.06 1.12 -12.91
CA ALA A 414 22.42 -0.18 -12.78
C ALA A 414 20.94 -0.19 -13.24
N ALA A 415 20.27 0.97 -13.19
CA ALA A 415 18.87 1.11 -13.57
C ALA A 415 18.68 1.55 -15.05
N VAL A 416 19.70 2.17 -15.64
CA VAL A 416 19.62 2.78 -16.98
C VAL A 416 19.23 1.80 -18.08
N PRO A 417 19.79 0.58 -18.19
CA PRO A 417 19.44 -0.34 -19.28
C PRO A 417 17.92 -0.65 -19.27
N SER A 418 17.38 -1.06 -18.13
CA SER A 418 15.95 -1.37 -18.00
C SER A 418 15.07 -0.14 -18.27
N LEU A 419 15.52 1.07 -17.90
CA LEU A 419 14.81 2.32 -18.20
C LEU A 419 14.77 2.58 -19.71
N LEU A 420 15.89 2.49 -20.39
CA LEU A 420 15.96 2.71 -21.84
C LEU A 420 15.09 1.71 -22.61
N ILE A 421 15.16 0.43 -22.26
CA ILE A 421 14.33 -0.61 -22.88
C ILE A 421 12.83 -0.31 -22.64
N SER A 422 12.47 0.11 -21.44
CA SER A 422 11.08 0.47 -21.11
C SER A 422 10.61 1.72 -21.85
N LEU A 423 11.48 2.71 -22.08
CA LEU A 423 11.19 3.90 -22.87
C LEU A 423 10.92 3.53 -24.34
N VAL A 424 11.76 2.66 -24.95
CA VAL A 424 11.54 2.17 -26.33
C VAL A 424 10.24 1.39 -26.42
N MET A 425 9.95 0.51 -25.47
CA MET A 425 8.66 -0.17 -25.36
C MET A 425 7.50 0.83 -25.28
N GLY A 426 7.61 1.82 -24.37
CA GLY A 426 6.59 2.85 -24.20
C GLY A 426 6.33 3.65 -25.48
N ALA A 427 7.37 4.04 -26.19
CA ALA A 427 7.26 4.71 -27.49
C ALA A 427 6.56 3.81 -28.53
N ALA A 428 6.95 2.55 -28.64
CA ALA A 428 6.35 1.60 -29.58
C ALA A 428 4.84 1.43 -29.36
N ILE A 429 4.40 1.28 -28.10
CA ILE A 429 2.97 1.12 -27.78
C ILE A 429 2.19 2.44 -27.84
N TYR A 430 2.86 3.59 -27.63
CA TYR A 430 2.23 4.90 -27.77
C TYR A 430 1.76 5.18 -29.19
N TRP A 431 2.54 4.79 -30.21
CA TRP A 431 2.17 4.94 -31.61
C TRP A 431 0.87 4.23 -31.98
N MET A 432 0.43 3.23 -31.21
CA MET A 432 -0.84 2.55 -31.46
C MET A 432 -2.07 3.44 -31.23
N HIS A 433 -1.94 4.57 -30.52
CA HIS A 433 -3.04 5.54 -30.38
C HIS A 433 -3.50 6.15 -31.70
N ILE A 434 -2.67 6.09 -32.75
CA ILE A 434 -3.01 6.58 -34.10
C ILE A 434 -3.99 5.65 -34.81
N LEU A 435 -4.07 4.36 -34.38
CA LEU A 435 -4.91 3.37 -35.05
C LEU A 435 -6.39 3.58 -34.68
N PRO A 436 -7.30 3.62 -35.67
CA PRO A 436 -8.74 3.77 -35.45
C PRO A 436 -9.39 2.45 -34.97
N ILE A 437 -8.99 1.96 -33.82
CA ILE A 437 -9.50 0.71 -33.22
C ILE A 437 -10.27 0.98 -31.93
N SER A 438 -11.12 0.04 -31.51
CA SER A 438 -11.88 0.17 -30.28
C SER A 438 -10.96 0.26 -29.04
N ARG A 439 -11.39 0.97 -27.99
CA ARG A 439 -10.60 1.15 -26.76
C ARG A 439 -10.17 -0.17 -26.12
N LEU A 440 -11.02 -1.20 -26.19
CA LEU A 440 -10.67 -2.54 -25.69
C LEU A 440 -9.58 -3.20 -26.53
N ALA A 441 -9.72 -3.13 -27.86
CA ALA A 441 -8.71 -3.66 -28.77
C ALA A 441 -7.38 -2.90 -28.63
N LEU A 442 -7.44 -1.57 -28.45
CA LEU A 442 -6.25 -0.74 -28.20
C LEU A 442 -5.54 -1.17 -26.92
N LEU A 443 -6.25 -1.25 -25.81
CA LEU A 443 -5.68 -1.67 -24.52
C LEU A 443 -5.06 -3.05 -24.60
N SER A 444 -5.79 -4.03 -25.14
CA SER A 444 -5.33 -5.41 -25.26
C SER A 444 -4.09 -5.52 -26.15
N SER A 445 -4.10 -4.86 -27.31
CA SER A 445 -2.97 -4.86 -28.23
C SER A 445 -1.75 -4.13 -27.68
N GLN A 446 -1.94 -3.02 -26.95
CA GLN A 446 -0.85 -2.31 -26.26
C GLN A 446 -0.18 -3.17 -25.20
N ILE A 447 -0.96 -3.93 -24.42
CA ILE A 447 -0.39 -4.83 -23.38
C ILE A 447 0.41 -5.96 -24.06
N VAL A 448 -0.16 -6.61 -25.08
CA VAL A 448 0.50 -7.73 -25.78
C VAL A 448 1.75 -7.24 -26.51
N LEU A 449 1.64 -6.17 -27.29
CA LEU A 449 2.78 -5.62 -28.02
C LEU A 449 3.87 -5.12 -27.05
N GLY A 450 3.49 -4.45 -25.97
CA GLY A 450 4.43 -4.01 -24.95
C GLY A 450 5.23 -5.17 -24.36
N ALA A 451 4.57 -6.26 -24.01
CA ALA A 451 5.24 -7.45 -23.50
C ALA A 451 6.20 -8.05 -24.55
N ILE A 452 5.73 -8.18 -25.82
CA ILE A 452 6.56 -8.73 -26.91
C ILE A 452 7.78 -7.83 -27.15
N VAL A 453 7.60 -6.52 -27.29
CA VAL A 453 8.69 -5.58 -27.55
C VAL A 453 9.70 -5.60 -26.42
N TYR A 454 9.23 -5.52 -25.16
CA TYR A 454 10.12 -5.52 -23.98
C TYR A 454 10.95 -6.80 -23.90
N ILE A 455 10.30 -7.96 -23.97
CA ILE A 455 10.97 -9.27 -23.91
C ILE A 455 11.95 -9.43 -25.07
N SER A 456 11.55 -9.04 -26.29
CA SER A 456 12.40 -9.15 -27.49
C SER A 456 13.66 -8.29 -27.36
N ILE A 457 13.53 -7.03 -26.88
CA ILE A 457 14.69 -6.15 -26.70
C ILE A 457 15.59 -6.69 -25.59
N CYS A 458 15.04 -7.12 -24.44
CA CYS A 458 15.84 -7.74 -23.38
C CYS A 458 16.62 -8.96 -23.86
N TYR A 459 16.01 -9.78 -24.73
CA TYR A 459 16.66 -10.96 -25.30
C TYR A 459 17.76 -10.58 -26.32
N LEU A 460 17.48 -9.65 -27.23
CA LEU A 460 18.44 -9.18 -28.26
C LEU A 460 19.63 -8.45 -27.66
N THR A 461 19.40 -7.62 -26.64
CA THR A 461 20.46 -6.89 -25.94
C THR A 461 21.21 -7.77 -24.94
N LYS A 462 20.76 -9.02 -24.74
CA LYS A 462 21.31 -9.96 -23.73
C LYS A 462 21.37 -9.32 -22.33
N GLU A 463 20.29 -8.60 -21.94
CA GLU A 463 20.27 -7.91 -20.66
C GLU A 463 20.55 -8.91 -19.52
N GLU A 464 21.53 -8.60 -18.69
CA GLU A 464 22.12 -9.51 -17.72
C GLU A 464 21.09 -10.13 -16.75
N SER A 465 20.19 -9.30 -16.19
CA SER A 465 19.18 -9.76 -15.24
C SER A 465 18.09 -10.61 -15.89
N PHE A 466 17.73 -10.27 -17.12
CA PHE A 466 16.78 -11.04 -17.92
C PHE A 466 17.33 -12.41 -18.30
N MET A 467 18.58 -12.47 -18.78
CA MET A 467 19.23 -13.73 -19.12
C MET A 467 19.42 -14.64 -17.90
N TYR A 468 19.71 -14.03 -16.73
CA TYR A 468 19.77 -14.76 -15.46
C TYR A 468 18.40 -15.38 -15.09
N LEU A 469 17.31 -14.60 -15.19
CA LEU A 469 15.96 -15.12 -14.92
C LEU A 469 15.57 -16.25 -15.88
N LEU A 470 15.87 -16.11 -17.17
CA LEU A 470 15.66 -17.18 -18.16
C LEU A 470 16.43 -18.45 -17.80
N GLY A 471 17.69 -18.30 -17.37
CA GLY A 471 18.51 -19.43 -16.92
C GLY A 471 17.89 -20.18 -15.71
N LEU A 472 17.39 -19.44 -14.73
CA LEU A 472 16.71 -20.02 -13.58
C LEU A 472 15.42 -20.76 -13.96
N LEU A 473 14.59 -20.18 -14.82
CA LEU A 473 13.37 -20.81 -15.31
C LEU A 473 13.68 -22.10 -16.07
N LYS A 474 14.68 -22.10 -16.95
CA LYS A 474 15.11 -23.26 -17.73
C LYS A 474 15.63 -24.40 -16.84
N ASN A 475 16.40 -24.05 -15.82
CA ASN A 475 16.94 -25.05 -14.86
C ASN A 475 15.85 -25.64 -13.98
N ASN A 476 14.90 -24.83 -13.50
CA ASN A 476 13.77 -25.33 -12.72
C ASN A 476 12.82 -26.19 -13.56
N TYR A 477 12.57 -25.81 -14.80
CA TYR A 477 11.77 -26.61 -15.73
C TYR A 477 12.40 -28.00 -15.99
N LYS A 478 13.71 -28.05 -16.20
CA LYS A 478 14.46 -29.31 -16.34
C LYS A 478 14.33 -30.16 -15.05
N ARG A 479 14.49 -29.55 -13.86
CA ARG A 479 14.34 -30.28 -12.56
C ARG A 479 12.94 -30.86 -12.36
N ILE A 480 11.89 -30.18 -12.79
CA ILE A 480 10.51 -30.64 -12.68
C ILE A 480 10.26 -31.80 -13.65
N LEU A 481 10.78 -31.74 -14.87
CA LEU A 481 10.67 -32.82 -15.85
C LEU A 481 11.44 -34.07 -15.40
N PHE A 482 12.66 -33.90 -14.89
CA PHE A 482 13.47 -35.03 -14.40
C PHE A 482 13.02 -35.65 -13.06
N LYS A 483 12.11 -35.01 -12.32
CA LYS A 483 11.47 -35.59 -11.12
C LYS A 483 10.20 -36.38 -11.45
N ARG A 484 9.73 -36.32 -12.70
CA ARG A 484 8.55 -37.05 -13.18
C ARG A 484 8.90 -38.28 -14.05
N SER A 485 10.16 -38.49 -14.36
CA SER A 485 10.74 -39.74 -14.91
C SER A 485 11.44 -40.52 -13.78
#